data_75027bcecfb95ac85b00808156fbebaf
#
_entry.id   75027bcecfb95ac85b00808156fbebaf
#
_cell.length_a   1.000
_cell.length_b   1.000
_cell.length_c   1.000
_cell.angle_alpha   90.00
_cell.angle_beta   90.00
_cell.angle_gamma   90.00
#
_symmetry.space_group_name_H-M   'P 1'
#
loop_
_entity.id
_entity.type
_entity.pdbx_description
1 polymer ?
#
loop_
_entity_poly.entity_id
_entity_poly.type
_entity_poly.pdbx_seq_one_letter_code
_entity_poly.pdbx_strand_id
1 'polypeptide(L)'
;KWRLPHPATMFLLLTLAVIVLSWIFDIYGLSVFQPQTGEEIRVQSLLSPEGVRWLLRHVVTNFTGFAPLGLVIVAMFGIGVAQHSGFIDACIRGGARRKHNPWRMVILVIFLGLLSNVVGDAGYIILLPIAATLFHSVGLHPVAGIITAYVSVSCGYSANLMLSTLDPMLAATTQEAADMANVSPGNTGPLCNYYFLFASTFLLAFIIYQVTRRNLLPALGEYAGHIRFNGYKQLSRKERRAMIGAVSIGVIYTTVILWATFSSWGILRSVNGGLIRSPFIEGILFLLSFGIGLMGMVYGFASGRYRTDGDVIEGLTQPMKLLGVYFVIAFFAAQMFACFEYSHLDKCIAIMGADMLSSIHL
;
A
#
# COMPACT_ATOMS: atom_id res chain seq x y z
N LYS A 1 6.55 -29.53 -13.67
CA LYS A 1 6.07 -28.15 -13.46
C LYS A 1 6.62 -27.67 -12.13
N TRP A 2 7.57 -26.75 -12.17
CA TRP A 2 8.08 -26.10 -10.96
C TRP A 2 6.96 -25.24 -10.39
N ARG A 3 6.50 -25.56 -9.19
CA ARG A 3 5.58 -24.69 -8.46
C ARG A 3 6.42 -23.86 -7.51
N LEU A 4 6.31 -22.55 -7.63
CA LEU A 4 6.91 -21.64 -6.65
C LEU A 4 6.35 -21.99 -5.27
N PRO A 5 7.19 -22.05 -4.23
CA PRO A 5 6.73 -22.29 -2.86
C PRO A 5 5.85 -21.13 -2.37
N HIS A 6 5.10 -21.38 -1.31
CA HIS A 6 4.28 -20.34 -0.67
C HIS A 6 5.17 -19.16 -0.22
N PRO A 7 4.71 -17.88 -0.32
CA PRO A 7 5.52 -16.72 0.06
C PRO A 7 6.13 -16.81 1.46
N ALA A 8 5.40 -17.32 2.45
CA ALA A 8 5.94 -17.55 3.79
C ALA A 8 7.15 -18.51 3.79
N THR A 9 7.07 -19.58 2.99
CA THR A 9 8.18 -20.53 2.83
C THR A 9 9.37 -19.89 2.12
N MET A 10 9.11 -19.00 1.15
CA MET A 10 10.19 -18.26 0.47
C MET A 10 10.93 -17.36 1.47
N PHE A 11 10.24 -16.60 2.31
CA PHE A 11 10.87 -15.78 3.35
C PHE A 11 11.62 -16.63 4.37
N LEU A 12 11.09 -17.78 4.77
CA LEU A 12 11.80 -18.71 5.65
C LEU A 12 13.10 -19.19 5.01
N LEU A 13 13.06 -19.60 3.73
CA LEU A 13 14.27 -20.04 3.01
C LEU A 13 15.29 -18.91 2.85
N LEU A 14 14.81 -17.69 2.59
CA LEU A 14 15.68 -16.51 2.54
C LEU A 14 16.30 -16.20 3.91
N THR A 15 15.56 -16.33 5.00
CA THR A 15 16.11 -16.19 6.35
C THR A 15 17.23 -17.21 6.61
N LEU A 16 16.99 -18.47 6.27
CA LEU A 16 18.02 -19.51 6.39
C LEU A 16 19.24 -19.21 5.51
N ALA A 17 19.01 -18.73 4.29
CA ALA A 17 20.10 -18.34 3.40
C ALA A 17 20.93 -17.19 3.99
N VAL A 18 20.28 -16.15 4.56
CA VAL A 18 20.95 -15.03 5.25
C VAL A 18 21.79 -15.52 6.42
N ILE A 19 21.23 -16.44 7.23
CA ILE A 19 21.96 -17.03 8.37
C ILE A 19 23.22 -17.76 7.89
N VAL A 20 23.10 -18.58 6.86
CA VAL A 20 24.25 -19.34 6.31
C VAL A 20 25.26 -18.39 5.66
N LEU A 21 24.80 -17.42 4.87
CA LEU A 21 25.70 -16.45 4.22
C LEU A 21 26.44 -15.58 5.24
N SER A 22 25.77 -15.13 6.31
CA SER A 22 26.40 -14.37 7.38
C SER A 22 27.56 -15.16 8.04
N TRP A 23 27.34 -16.46 8.26
CA TRP A 23 28.35 -17.35 8.81
C TRP A 23 29.54 -17.56 7.86
N ILE A 24 29.27 -17.79 6.58
CA ILE A 24 30.32 -17.97 5.56
C ILE A 24 31.15 -16.68 5.44
N PHE A 25 30.53 -15.53 5.29
CA PHE A 25 31.23 -14.26 5.10
C PHE A 25 31.95 -13.78 6.34
N ASP A 26 31.48 -14.12 7.53
CA ASP A 26 32.19 -13.86 8.79
C ASP A 26 33.49 -14.68 8.87
N ILE A 27 33.48 -15.97 8.48
CA ILE A 27 34.69 -16.81 8.40
C ILE A 27 35.71 -16.23 7.43
N TYR A 28 35.25 -15.72 6.27
CA TYR A 28 36.15 -15.09 5.30
C TYR A 28 36.59 -13.68 5.71
N GLY A 29 36.08 -13.14 6.82
CA GLY A 29 36.42 -11.82 7.31
C GLY A 29 35.96 -10.70 6.38
N LEU A 30 34.79 -10.90 5.70
CA LEU A 30 34.26 -9.91 4.78
C LEU A 30 33.95 -8.61 5.54
N SER A 31 34.61 -7.53 5.13
CA SER A 31 34.35 -6.19 5.63
C SER A 31 34.32 -5.18 4.48
N VAL A 32 33.63 -4.08 4.67
CA VAL A 32 33.58 -2.96 3.75
C VAL A 32 33.82 -1.67 4.54
N PHE A 33 34.43 -0.68 3.91
CA PHE A 33 34.59 0.63 4.50
C PHE A 33 33.39 1.50 4.14
N GLN A 34 32.76 2.08 5.14
CA GLN A 34 31.69 3.06 4.90
C GLN A 34 32.31 4.31 4.26
N PRO A 35 31.91 4.72 3.05
CA PRO A 35 32.58 5.80 2.31
C PRO A 35 32.63 7.13 3.05
N GLN A 36 31.75 7.36 4.05
CA GLN A 36 31.56 8.62 4.73
C GLN A 36 32.37 8.74 6.02
N THR A 37 32.28 7.72 6.87
CA THR A 37 32.89 7.72 8.19
C THR A 37 34.28 7.09 8.17
N GLY A 38 34.60 6.33 7.12
CA GLY A 38 35.78 5.50 7.05
C GLY A 38 35.74 4.32 8.03
N GLU A 39 34.61 4.09 8.69
CA GLU A 39 34.44 2.98 9.61
C GLU A 39 34.40 1.66 8.87
N GLU A 40 35.08 0.66 9.38
CA GLU A 40 35.03 -0.70 8.88
C GLU A 40 33.74 -1.39 9.36
N ILE A 41 32.85 -1.73 8.42
CA ILE A 41 31.66 -2.51 8.70
C ILE A 41 31.98 -3.96 8.38
N ARG A 42 31.98 -4.81 9.41
CA ARG A 42 32.25 -6.24 9.28
C ARG A 42 30.96 -7.02 9.34
N VAL A 43 30.87 -8.07 8.53
CA VAL A 43 29.77 -9.02 8.60
C VAL A 43 29.79 -9.74 9.96
N GLN A 44 28.59 -9.85 10.57
CA GLN A 44 28.39 -10.54 11.85
C GLN A 44 27.65 -11.85 11.62
N SER A 45 28.23 -12.95 12.09
CA SER A 45 27.60 -14.26 11.97
C SER A 45 26.39 -14.41 12.89
N LEU A 46 25.25 -14.79 12.32
CA LEU A 46 24.06 -15.16 13.07
C LEU A 46 24.18 -16.53 13.76
N LEU A 47 25.17 -17.36 13.38
CA LEU A 47 25.48 -18.62 14.04
C LEU A 47 26.53 -18.48 15.15
N SER A 48 27.05 -17.28 15.39
CA SER A 48 27.88 -16.99 16.57
C SER A 48 27.03 -17.11 17.86
N PRO A 49 27.67 -17.31 19.03
CA PRO A 49 26.94 -17.33 20.31
C PRO A 49 26.12 -16.05 20.55
N GLU A 50 26.66 -14.90 20.12
CA GLU A 50 26.01 -13.59 20.18
C GLU A 50 24.81 -13.54 19.22
N GLY A 51 24.97 -13.98 17.98
CA GLY A 51 23.95 -14.02 16.94
C GLY A 51 22.76 -14.91 17.35
N VAL A 52 23.03 -16.10 17.88
CA VAL A 52 21.99 -17.02 18.36
C VAL A 52 21.23 -16.39 19.55
N ARG A 53 21.93 -15.76 20.50
CA ARG A 53 21.28 -15.07 21.61
C ARG A 53 20.43 -13.89 21.11
N TRP A 54 20.91 -13.17 20.12
CA TRP A 54 20.16 -12.08 19.50
C TRP A 54 18.88 -12.58 18.83
N LEU A 55 18.98 -13.63 18.01
CA LEU A 55 17.81 -14.25 17.36
C LEU A 55 16.73 -14.61 18.38
N LEU A 56 17.10 -15.32 19.45
CA LEU A 56 16.16 -15.74 20.46
C LEU A 56 15.50 -14.58 21.22
N ARG A 57 16.25 -13.50 21.46
CA ARG A 57 15.72 -12.33 22.17
C ARG A 57 14.81 -11.45 21.31
N HIS A 58 15.07 -11.41 20.00
CA HIS A 58 14.43 -10.42 19.13
C HIS A 58 13.32 -11.00 18.23
N VAL A 59 13.09 -12.31 18.23
CA VAL A 59 12.04 -12.95 17.42
C VAL A 59 10.68 -12.24 17.55
N VAL A 60 10.27 -11.89 18.76
CA VAL A 60 8.99 -11.23 19.01
C VAL A 60 9.05 -9.75 18.62
N THR A 61 10.10 -9.05 19.02
CA THR A 61 10.26 -7.62 18.74
C THR A 61 10.44 -7.32 17.27
N ASN A 62 11.15 -8.16 16.52
CA ASN A 62 11.25 -8.08 15.07
C ASN A 62 9.87 -8.13 14.41
N PHE A 63 9.03 -9.07 14.85
CA PHE A 63 7.68 -9.19 14.31
C PHE A 63 6.78 -8.02 14.71
N THR A 64 6.76 -7.66 15.98
CA THR A 64 5.88 -6.56 16.45
C THR A 64 6.33 -5.18 15.99
N GLY A 65 7.62 -4.99 15.75
CA GLY A 65 8.20 -3.76 15.19
C GLY A 65 8.17 -3.68 13.66
N PHE A 66 7.68 -4.72 12.98
CA PHE A 66 7.64 -4.73 11.52
C PHE A 66 6.59 -3.72 11.00
N ALA A 67 7.07 -2.59 10.47
CA ALA A 67 6.23 -1.46 10.08
C ALA A 67 5.03 -1.84 9.19
N PRO A 68 5.17 -2.70 8.15
CA PRO A 68 4.04 -3.10 7.31
C PRO A 68 2.91 -3.80 8.08
N LEU A 69 3.22 -4.48 9.19
CA LEU A 69 2.21 -5.17 10.00
C LEU A 69 1.21 -4.18 10.59
N GLY A 70 1.70 -3.15 11.27
CA GLY A 70 0.85 -2.12 11.87
C GLY A 70 0.06 -1.33 10.83
N LEU A 71 0.69 -0.98 9.72
CA LEU A 71 0.06 -0.22 8.64
C LEU A 71 -1.15 -0.96 8.04
N VAL A 72 -1.00 -2.25 7.73
CA VAL A 72 -2.09 -3.05 7.15
C VAL A 72 -3.25 -3.21 8.14
N ILE A 73 -2.97 -3.50 9.42
CA ILE A 73 -4.01 -3.64 10.45
C ILE A 73 -4.82 -2.34 10.57
N VAL A 74 -4.12 -1.20 10.69
CA VAL A 74 -4.77 0.10 10.83
C VAL A 74 -5.61 0.45 9.60
N ALA A 75 -5.10 0.19 8.40
CA ALA A 75 -5.85 0.39 7.16
C ALA A 75 -7.14 -0.44 7.13
N MET A 76 -7.05 -1.72 7.53
CA MET A 76 -8.17 -2.66 7.49
C MET A 76 -9.28 -2.33 8.47
N PHE A 77 -9.01 -1.61 9.57
CA PHE A 77 -10.05 -1.20 10.51
C PHE A 77 -11.12 -0.32 9.85
N GLY A 78 -10.71 0.77 9.21
CA GLY A 78 -11.68 1.68 8.57
C GLY A 78 -12.42 1.02 7.41
N ILE A 79 -11.69 0.26 6.58
CA ILE A 79 -12.27 -0.47 5.46
C ILE A 79 -13.29 -1.51 5.96
N GLY A 80 -12.96 -2.24 7.02
CA GLY A 80 -13.83 -3.27 7.60
C GLY A 80 -15.16 -2.70 8.07
N VAL A 81 -15.13 -1.60 8.80
CA VAL A 81 -16.35 -0.89 9.24
C VAL A 81 -17.16 -0.43 8.02
N ALA A 82 -16.52 0.15 7.00
CA ALA A 82 -17.19 0.61 5.80
C ALA A 82 -17.80 -0.53 4.96
N GLN A 83 -17.14 -1.68 4.89
CA GLN A 83 -17.67 -2.87 4.22
C GLN A 83 -18.82 -3.48 5.01
N HIS A 84 -18.61 -3.73 6.31
CA HIS A 84 -19.59 -4.38 7.16
C HIS A 84 -20.86 -3.55 7.33
N SER A 85 -20.75 -2.21 7.40
CA SER A 85 -21.90 -1.31 7.41
C SER A 85 -22.71 -1.33 6.11
N GLY A 86 -22.13 -1.83 5.01
CA GLY A 86 -22.71 -1.76 3.66
C GLY A 86 -22.55 -0.40 2.98
N PHE A 87 -21.72 0.50 3.53
CA PHE A 87 -21.46 1.81 2.95
C PHE A 87 -20.82 1.70 1.56
N ILE A 88 -19.78 0.85 1.42
CA ILE A 88 -19.10 0.62 0.13
C ILE A 88 -20.12 0.09 -0.91
N ASP A 89 -20.93 -0.89 -0.51
CA ASP A 89 -21.97 -1.45 -1.37
C ASP A 89 -23.03 -0.40 -1.78
N ALA A 90 -23.40 0.49 -0.85
CA ALA A 90 -24.30 1.60 -1.15
C ALA A 90 -23.68 2.63 -2.10
N CYS A 91 -22.40 2.94 -1.98
CA CYS A 91 -21.68 3.81 -2.89
C CYS A 91 -21.66 3.23 -4.31
N ILE A 92 -21.37 1.92 -4.43
CA ILE A 92 -21.41 1.23 -5.72
C ILE A 92 -22.81 1.28 -6.32
N ARG A 93 -23.86 0.95 -5.54
CA ARG A 93 -25.26 1.00 -5.99
C ARG A 93 -25.72 2.42 -6.34
N GLY A 94 -25.26 3.41 -5.61
CA GLY A 94 -25.54 4.82 -5.87
C GLY A 94 -24.91 5.32 -7.17
N GLY A 95 -23.68 4.90 -7.44
CA GLY A 95 -22.96 5.18 -8.68
C GLY A 95 -23.54 4.47 -9.90
N ALA A 96 -23.95 3.23 -9.75
CA ALA A 96 -24.50 2.38 -10.82
C ALA A 96 -25.91 2.80 -11.31
N ARG A 97 -26.48 3.84 -10.75
CA ARG A 97 -27.86 4.30 -11.05
C ARG A 97 -28.07 4.87 -12.46
N ARG A 98 -27.03 5.26 -13.17
CA ARG A 98 -27.05 5.64 -14.57
C ARG A 98 -26.60 4.46 -15.43
N LYS A 99 -27.24 4.23 -16.61
CA LYS A 99 -26.69 3.39 -17.68
C LYS A 99 -25.31 3.95 -18.03
N HIS A 100 -24.28 3.55 -17.28
CA HIS A 100 -22.93 4.01 -17.54
C HIS A 100 -22.41 3.27 -18.79
N ASN A 101 -21.81 4.02 -19.68
CA ASN A 101 -21.04 3.44 -20.76
C ASN A 101 -19.95 2.54 -20.16
N PRO A 102 -19.87 1.24 -20.51
CA PRO A 102 -18.90 0.31 -19.97
C PRO A 102 -17.46 0.87 -20.00
N TRP A 103 -17.14 1.58 -21.05
CA TRP A 103 -15.81 2.17 -21.24
C TRP A 103 -15.48 3.29 -20.25
N ARG A 104 -16.48 4.05 -19.80
CA ARG A 104 -16.28 5.06 -18.73
C ARG A 104 -15.98 4.40 -17.39
N MET A 105 -16.57 3.22 -17.13
CA MET A 105 -16.28 2.46 -15.92
C MET A 105 -14.87 1.87 -15.94
N VAL A 106 -14.41 1.40 -17.10
CA VAL A 106 -13.00 0.97 -17.27
C VAL A 106 -12.05 2.12 -16.95
N ILE A 107 -12.27 3.29 -17.53
CA ILE A 107 -11.45 4.49 -17.30
C ILE A 107 -11.49 4.89 -15.81
N LEU A 108 -12.67 4.88 -15.20
CA LEU A 108 -12.82 5.20 -13.77
C LEU A 108 -11.98 4.27 -12.89
N VAL A 109 -12.05 2.95 -13.12
CA VAL A 109 -11.28 1.96 -12.36
C VAL A 109 -9.78 2.17 -12.56
N ILE A 110 -9.35 2.49 -13.79
CA ILE A 110 -7.94 2.76 -14.09
C ILE A 110 -7.45 3.99 -13.30
N PHE A 111 -8.16 5.10 -13.35
CA PHE A 111 -7.76 6.30 -12.62
C PHE A 111 -7.83 6.11 -11.10
N LEU A 112 -8.84 5.42 -10.59
CA LEU A 112 -8.91 5.08 -9.16
C LEU A 112 -7.71 4.19 -8.74
N GLY A 113 -7.28 3.26 -9.60
CA GLY A 113 -6.11 2.44 -9.36
C GLY A 113 -4.82 3.25 -9.32
N LEU A 114 -4.58 4.07 -10.34
CA LEU A 114 -3.40 4.94 -10.40
C LEU A 114 -3.33 5.89 -9.19
N LEU A 115 -4.46 6.52 -8.83
CA LEU A 115 -4.54 7.45 -7.71
C LEU A 115 -4.47 6.76 -6.33
N SER A 116 -4.79 5.47 -6.26
CA SER A 116 -4.83 4.74 -4.98
C SER A 116 -3.48 4.66 -4.28
N ASN A 117 -2.38 4.84 -5.01
CA ASN A 117 -1.03 4.84 -4.44
C ASN A 117 -0.72 6.01 -3.50
N VAL A 118 -1.53 7.06 -3.50
CA VAL A 118 -1.47 8.08 -2.44
C VAL A 118 -1.67 7.46 -1.05
N VAL A 119 -2.43 6.36 -1.00
CA VAL A 119 -2.75 5.60 0.22
C VAL A 119 -1.86 4.35 0.36
N GLY A 120 -0.84 4.20 -0.49
CA GLY A 120 0.03 3.03 -0.53
C GLY A 120 -0.71 1.74 -0.93
N ASP A 121 -0.31 0.61 -0.35
CA ASP A 121 -0.81 -0.73 -0.73
C ASP A 121 -2.30 -0.99 -0.43
N ALA A 122 -2.97 -0.11 0.30
CA ALA A 122 -4.40 -0.24 0.59
C ALA A 122 -5.26 -0.25 -0.68
N GLY A 123 -4.75 0.33 -1.78
CA GLY A 123 -5.40 0.30 -3.09
C GLY A 123 -5.70 -1.12 -3.58
N TYR A 124 -4.79 -2.06 -3.38
CA TYR A 124 -5.02 -3.46 -3.77
C TYR A 124 -6.18 -4.10 -3.00
N ILE A 125 -6.27 -3.82 -1.72
CA ILE A 125 -7.28 -4.44 -0.85
C ILE A 125 -8.67 -3.88 -1.15
N ILE A 126 -8.75 -2.56 -1.36
CA ILE A 126 -10.03 -1.86 -1.53
C ILE A 126 -10.54 -1.97 -2.96
N LEU A 127 -9.68 -1.66 -3.94
CA LEU A 127 -10.15 -1.44 -5.31
C LEU A 127 -10.43 -2.73 -6.05
N LEU A 128 -9.71 -3.83 -5.80
CA LEU A 128 -9.91 -5.07 -6.55
C LEU A 128 -11.33 -5.63 -6.43
N PRO A 129 -11.90 -5.82 -5.22
CA PRO A 129 -13.28 -6.29 -5.10
C PRO A 129 -14.30 -5.30 -5.69
N ILE A 130 -14.04 -3.99 -5.52
CA ILE A 130 -14.90 -2.95 -6.07
C ILE A 130 -14.89 -2.99 -7.59
N ALA A 131 -13.73 -3.12 -8.22
CA ALA A 131 -13.58 -3.18 -9.66
C ALA A 131 -14.28 -4.42 -10.26
N ALA A 132 -14.21 -5.58 -9.59
CA ALA A 132 -14.95 -6.77 -10.01
C ALA A 132 -16.45 -6.49 -10.08
N THR A 133 -17.00 -5.88 -9.04
CA THR A 133 -18.42 -5.56 -8.97
C THR A 133 -18.82 -4.45 -9.95
N LEU A 134 -17.97 -3.44 -10.16
CA LEU A 134 -18.21 -2.38 -11.14
C LEU A 134 -18.24 -2.92 -12.58
N PHE A 135 -17.26 -3.75 -12.97
CA PHE A 135 -17.24 -4.36 -14.29
C PHE A 135 -18.48 -5.25 -14.52
N HIS A 136 -18.79 -6.08 -13.53
CA HIS A 136 -19.98 -6.93 -13.60
C HIS A 136 -21.27 -6.11 -13.74
N SER A 137 -21.37 -4.97 -13.07
CA SER A 137 -22.55 -4.09 -13.10
C SER A 137 -22.84 -3.49 -14.48
N VAL A 138 -21.83 -3.37 -15.32
CA VAL A 138 -21.94 -2.84 -16.70
C VAL A 138 -21.87 -3.93 -17.77
N GLY A 139 -21.95 -5.20 -17.35
CA GLY A 139 -21.95 -6.35 -18.25
C GLY A 139 -20.56 -6.80 -18.74
N LEU A 140 -19.49 -6.32 -18.11
CA LEU A 140 -18.15 -6.77 -18.41
C LEU A 140 -17.73 -7.92 -17.47
N HIS A 141 -16.75 -8.70 -17.89
CA HIS A 141 -16.25 -9.83 -17.11
C HIS A 141 -15.61 -9.37 -15.78
N PRO A 142 -16.05 -9.87 -14.60
CA PRO A 142 -15.56 -9.40 -13.28
C PRO A 142 -14.06 -9.58 -13.10
N VAL A 143 -13.49 -10.69 -13.63
CA VAL A 143 -12.04 -10.96 -13.56
C VAL A 143 -11.26 -9.90 -14.34
N ALA A 144 -11.81 -9.39 -15.46
CA ALA A 144 -11.18 -8.26 -16.15
C ALA A 144 -11.11 -7.02 -15.26
N GLY A 145 -12.14 -6.78 -14.43
CA GLY A 145 -12.14 -5.70 -13.45
C GLY A 145 -11.02 -5.85 -12.42
N ILE A 146 -10.85 -7.05 -11.85
CA ILE A 146 -9.78 -7.35 -10.89
C ILE A 146 -8.40 -7.11 -11.53
N ILE A 147 -8.16 -7.67 -12.72
CA ILE A 147 -6.87 -7.55 -13.41
C ILE A 147 -6.58 -6.09 -13.76
N THR A 148 -7.58 -5.37 -14.29
CA THR A 148 -7.42 -3.95 -14.64
C THR A 148 -7.11 -3.12 -13.40
N ALA A 149 -7.80 -3.33 -12.29
CA ALA A 149 -7.53 -2.64 -11.03
C ALA A 149 -6.14 -2.97 -10.50
N TYR A 150 -5.76 -4.25 -10.48
CA TYR A 150 -4.45 -4.70 -10.03
C TYR A 150 -3.32 -4.02 -10.81
N VAL A 151 -3.39 -4.07 -12.13
CA VAL A 151 -2.39 -3.43 -13.01
C VAL A 151 -2.36 -1.92 -12.79
N SER A 152 -3.53 -1.28 -12.64
CA SER A 152 -3.59 0.17 -12.42
C SER A 152 -2.97 0.59 -11.09
N VAL A 153 -3.22 -0.16 -10.01
CA VAL A 153 -2.58 0.07 -8.70
C VAL A 153 -1.07 -0.14 -8.82
N SER A 154 -0.63 -1.22 -9.47
CA SER A 154 0.80 -1.50 -9.67
C SER A 154 1.51 -0.40 -10.47
N CYS A 155 0.88 0.08 -11.54
CA CYS A 155 1.43 1.18 -12.35
C CYS A 155 1.44 2.53 -11.62
N GLY A 156 0.56 2.71 -10.63
CA GLY A 156 0.48 3.92 -9.83
C GLY A 156 1.74 4.26 -9.03
N TYR A 157 2.62 3.28 -8.76
CA TYR A 157 3.94 3.53 -8.18
C TYR A 157 4.86 4.34 -9.08
N SER A 158 4.68 4.23 -10.39
CA SER A 158 5.49 4.93 -11.39
C SER A 158 4.70 6.00 -12.14
N ALA A 159 3.43 6.22 -11.78
CA ALA A 159 2.53 7.17 -12.44
C ALA A 159 1.43 7.62 -11.49
N ASN A 160 1.52 8.84 -11.00
CA ASN A 160 0.53 9.39 -10.09
C ASN A 160 0.31 10.88 -10.35
N LEU A 161 -0.93 11.36 -10.15
CA LEU A 161 -1.27 12.78 -10.22
C LEU A 161 -0.95 13.53 -8.92
N MET A 162 -0.73 12.80 -7.83
CA MET A 162 -0.38 13.33 -6.52
C MET A 162 0.86 12.64 -6.02
N LEU A 163 1.62 13.31 -5.15
CA LEU A 163 2.75 12.68 -4.48
C LEU A 163 2.28 11.49 -3.64
N SER A 164 2.96 10.38 -3.78
CA SER A 164 2.76 9.21 -2.93
C SER A 164 3.60 9.32 -1.64
N THR A 165 3.35 8.46 -0.68
CA THR A 165 4.16 8.38 0.54
C THR A 165 5.60 7.91 0.26
N LEU A 166 5.82 7.23 -0.87
CA LEU A 166 7.14 6.74 -1.29
C LEU A 166 8.04 7.85 -1.84
N ASP A 167 7.48 8.87 -2.50
CA ASP A 167 8.27 9.93 -3.13
C ASP A 167 9.12 10.71 -2.13
N PRO A 168 8.57 11.20 -0.99
CA PRO A 168 9.38 11.85 0.04
C PRO A 168 10.39 10.90 0.69
N MET A 169 10.05 9.62 0.86
CA MET A 169 10.93 8.63 1.44
C MET A 169 12.15 8.37 0.54
N LEU A 170 11.92 8.15 -0.76
CA LEU A 170 12.99 7.95 -1.73
C LEU A 170 13.85 9.21 -1.89
N ALA A 171 13.23 10.39 -1.89
CA ALA A 171 13.96 11.65 -1.93
C ALA A 171 14.87 11.84 -0.69
N ALA A 172 14.36 11.52 0.50
CA ALA A 172 15.14 11.58 1.74
C ALA A 172 16.32 10.60 1.70
N THR A 173 16.09 9.36 1.26
CA THR A 173 17.16 8.35 1.12
C THR A 173 18.22 8.78 0.09
N THR A 174 17.77 9.36 -1.02
CA THR A 174 18.69 9.89 -2.05
C THR A 174 19.49 11.08 -1.53
N GLN A 175 18.86 11.97 -0.76
CA GLN A 175 19.53 13.11 -0.11
C GLN A 175 20.56 12.60 0.90
N GLU A 176 20.20 11.66 1.76
CA GLU A 176 21.09 11.01 2.70
C GLU A 176 22.33 10.42 1.99
N ALA A 177 22.09 9.65 0.92
CA ALA A 177 23.16 9.06 0.12
C ALA A 177 24.08 10.11 -0.52
N ALA A 178 23.54 11.24 -0.98
CA ALA A 178 24.30 12.32 -1.57
C ALA A 178 25.10 13.11 -0.53
N ASP A 179 24.51 13.38 0.62
CA ASP A 179 25.21 14.01 1.77
C ASP A 179 26.36 13.12 2.23
N MET A 180 26.13 11.84 2.22
CA MET A 180 27.12 10.81 2.50
C MET A 180 28.27 10.78 1.50
N ALA A 181 28.03 10.99 0.24
CA ALA A 181 29.05 11.03 -0.81
C ALA A 181 29.75 12.41 -0.94
N ASN A 182 29.37 13.41 -0.14
CA ASN A 182 29.77 14.81 -0.30
C ASN A 182 29.51 15.37 -1.72
N VAL A 183 28.50 14.84 -2.39
CA VAL A 183 28.08 15.32 -3.70
C VAL A 183 26.89 16.24 -3.48
N SER A 184 26.94 17.46 -4.05
CA SER A 184 25.75 18.30 -4.06
C SER A 184 24.67 17.57 -4.87
N PRO A 185 23.62 17.04 -4.20
CA PRO A 185 22.55 16.44 -4.95
C PRO A 185 21.89 17.56 -5.72
N GLY A 186 21.72 17.42 -7.00
CA GLY A 186 20.94 18.35 -7.78
C GLY A 186 19.54 18.57 -7.16
N ASN A 187 18.52 18.67 -7.95
CA ASN A 187 17.14 18.78 -7.46
C ASN A 187 16.63 17.40 -6.97
N THR A 188 17.04 16.95 -5.80
CA THR A 188 16.63 15.66 -5.17
C THR A 188 15.42 15.79 -4.25
N GLY A 189 14.71 16.91 -4.31
CA GLY A 189 13.49 17.10 -3.51
C GLY A 189 12.36 16.11 -3.90
N PRO A 190 11.34 15.94 -3.05
CA PRO A 190 10.21 15.03 -3.30
C PRO A 190 9.47 15.27 -4.61
N LEU A 191 9.64 16.45 -5.20
CA LEU A 191 9.04 16.87 -6.46
C LEU A 191 9.94 16.63 -7.69
N CYS A 192 11.15 16.12 -7.51
CA CYS A 192 12.11 15.96 -8.61
C CYS A 192 11.57 15.15 -9.79
N ASN A 193 10.77 14.14 -9.49
CA ASN A 193 10.18 13.24 -10.48
C ASN A 193 8.69 13.53 -10.80
N TYR A 194 8.10 14.58 -10.21
CA TYR A 194 6.66 14.83 -10.27
C TYR A 194 6.14 15.03 -11.70
N TYR A 195 6.86 15.78 -12.52
CA TYR A 195 6.43 16.01 -13.91
C TYR A 195 6.42 14.73 -14.74
N PHE A 196 7.37 13.85 -14.51
CA PHE A 196 7.40 12.54 -15.15
C PHE A 196 6.24 11.67 -14.67
N LEU A 197 5.98 11.61 -13.36
CA LEU A 197 4.86 10.88 -12.76
C LEU A 197 3.52 11.36 -13.31
N PHE A 198 3.35 12.68 -13.41
CA PHE A 198 2.14 13.29 -13.96
C PHE A 198 1.93 12.91 -15.44
N ALA A 199 2.94 13.07 -16.28
CA ALA A 199 2.86 12.74 -17.71
C ALA A 199 2.65 11.24 -17.93
N SER A 200 3.38 10.39 -17.20
CA SER A 200 3.27 8.93 -17.30
C SER A 200 1.89 8.41 -16.88
N THR A 201 1.17 9.11 -16.00
CA THR A 201 -0.19 8.75 -15.60
C THR A 201 -1.14 8.65 -16.80
N PHE A 202 -1.13 9.64 -17.69
CA PHE A 202 -2.01 9.64 -18.86
C PHE A 202 -1.57 8.58 -19.88
N LEU A 203 -0.26 8.41 -20.05
CA LEU A 203 0.28 7.38 -20.94
C LEU A 203 -0.10 5.98 -20.47
N LEU A 204 0.13 5.68 -19.20
CA LEU A 204 -0.20 4.37 -18.62
C LEU A 204 -1.71 4.13 -18.57
N ALA A 205 -2.52 5.15 -18.22
CA ALA A 205 -3.97 5.05 -18.29
C ALA A 205 -4.46 4.68 -19.70
N PHE A 206 -3.87 5.30 -20.74
CA PHE A 206 -4.18 4.97 -22.14
C PHE A 206 -3.77 3.54 -22.50
N ILE A 207 -2.57 3.12 -22.14
CA ILE A 207 -2.06 1.76 -22.42
C ILE A 207 -2.94 0.71 -21.72
N ILE A 208 -3.21 0.87 -20.41
CA ILE A 208 -4.05 -0.05 -19.63
C ILE A 208 -5.45 -0.13 -20.26
N TYR A 209 -6.02 1.02 -20.65
CA TYR A 209 -7.32 1.04 -21.31
C TYR A 209 -7.32 0.26 -22.62
N GLN A 210 -6.32 0.46 -23.46
CA GLN A 210 -6.20 -0.23 -24.76
C GLN A 210 -6.00 -1.74 -24.58
N VAL A 211 -5.12 -2.15 -23.66
CA VAL A 211 -4.87 -3.56 -23.36
C VAL A 211 -6.12 -4.21 -22.77
N THR A 212 -6.79 -3.55 -21.84
CA THR A 212 -8.05 -4.06 -21.26
C THR A 212 -9.11 -4.26 -22.34
N ARG A 213 -9.25 -3.27 -23.24
CA ARG A 213 -10.28 -3.30 -24.27
C ARG A 213 -9.99 -4.29 -25.39
N ARG A 214 -8.74 -4.32 -25.89
CA ARG A 214 -8.38 -5.07 -27.11
C ARG A 214 -7.89 -6.48 -26.86
N ASN A 215 -7.32 -6.74 -25.68
CA ASN A 215 -6.70 -8.00 -25.36
C ASN A 215 -7.41 -8.71 -24.21
N LEU A 216 -7.57 -8.06 -23.05
CA LEU A 216 -8.04 -8.71 -21.84
C LEU A 216 -9.53 -9.12 -21.94
N LEU A 217 -10.40 -8.19 -22.30
CA LEU A 217 -11.85 -8.48 -22.43
C LEU A 217 -12.16 -9.52 -23.52
N PRO A 218 -11.57 -9.46 -24.73
CA PRO A 218 -11.77 -10.50 -25.75
C PRO A 218 -11.21 -11.86 -25.32
N ALA A 219 -10.09 -11.92 -24.61
CA ALA A 219 -9.50 -13.16 -24.13
C ALA A 219 -10.32 -13.86 -23.05
N LEU A 220 -11.04 -13.11 -22.21
CA LEU A 220 -11.91 -13.65 -21.16
C LEU A 220 -13.31 -14.00 -21.68
N GLY A 221 -13.74 -13.40 -22.79
CA GLY A 221 -15.07 -13.59 -23.34
C GLY A 221 -16.20 -13.07 -22.45
N GLU A 222 -17.41 -13.53 -22.75
CA GLU A 222 -18.58 -13.19 -21.94
C GLU A 222 -18.58 -13.97 -20.61
N TYR A 223 -19.03 -13.31 -19.55
CA TYR A 223 -19.12 -13.94 -18.24
C TYR A 223 -20.28 -14.94 -18.21
N ALA A 224 -19.96 -16.24 -18.24
CA ALA A 224 -20.92 -17.35 -18.21
C ALA A 224 -21.27 -17.84 -16.79
N GLY A 225 -20.92 -17.07 -15.74
CA GLY A 225 -21.18 -17.47 -14.36
C GLY A 225 -22.66 -17.47 -13.99
N HIS A 226 -23.04 -18.36 -13.06
CA HIS A 226 -24.42 -18.49 -12.57
C HIS A 226 -24.96 -17.27 -11.81
N ILE A 227 -24.12 -16.34 -11.44
CA ILE A 227 -24.50 -15.09 -10.80
C ILE A 227 -24.97 -14.13 -11.89
N ARG A 228 -26.24 -14.25 -12.31
CA ARG A 228 -26.86 -13.19 -13.12
C ARG A 228 -26.98 -11.95 -12.27
N PHE A 229 -26.27 -10.91 -12.66
CA PHE A 229 -26.42 -9.59 -12.04
C PHE A 229 -27.81 -9.04 -12.44
N ASN A 230 -28.80 -9.21 -11.56
CA ASN A 230 -30.15 -8.67 -11.77
C ASN A 230 -30.24 -7.14 -11.57
N GLY A 231 -29.17 -6.42 -11.88
CA GLY A 231 -29.08 -4.99 -11.60
C GLY A 231 -28.93 -4.70 -10.09
N TYR A 232 -28.29 -3.62 -9.74
CA TYR A 232 -28.28 -3.20 -8.34
C TYR A 232 -29.68 -2.79 -7.91
N LYS A 233 -30.19 -3.43 -6.83
CA LYS A 233 -31.40 -2.97 -6.17
C LYS A 233 -31.21 -1.49 -5.82
N GLN A 234 -32.12 -0.65 -6.28
CA GLN A 234 -32.03 0.78 -6.02
C GLN A 234 -31.94 1.04 -4.51
N LEU A 235 -31.13 2.04 -4.14
CA LEU A 235 -31.06 2.47 -2.75
C LEU A 235 -32.45 2.90 -2.26
N SER A 236 -32.87 2.36 -1.14
CA SER A 236 -34.08 2.82 -0.44
C SER A 236 -33.94 4.28 -0.04
N ARG A 237 -35.05 4.96 0.23
CA ARG A 237 -35.03 6.35 0.72
C ARG A 237 -34.18 6.50 1.99
N LYS A 238 -34.21 5.49 2.87
CA LYS A 238 -33.43 5.45 4.11
C LYS A 238 -31.93 5.32 3.82
N GLU A 239 -31.53 4.35 2.97
CA GLU A 239 -30.14 4.16 2.56
C GLU A 239 -29.57 5.40 1.85
N ARG A 240 -30.37 6.05 1.01
CA ARG A 240 -29.95 7.28 0.33
C ARG A 240 -29.71 8.43 1.32
N ARG A 241 -30.56 8.61 2.33
CA ARG A 241 -30.35 9.61 3.39
C ARG A 241 -29.10 9.28 4.21
N ALA A 242 -28.94 8.00 4.58
CA ALA A 242 -27.76 7.52 5.27
C ALA A 242 -26.46 7.79 4.48
N MET A 243 -26.48 7.54 3.16
CA MET A 243 -25.34 7.82 2.28
C MET A 243 -25.01 9.33 2.23
N ILE A 244 -26.04 10.20 2.12
CA ILE A 244 -25.82 11.65 2.14
C ILE A 244 -25.19 12.06 3.48
N GLY A 245 -25.69 11.55 4.62
CA GLY A 245 -25.11 11.81 5.94
C GLY A 245 -23.67 11.35 6.05
N ALA A 246 -23.36 10.14 5.57
CA ALA A 246 -22.00 9.60 5.56
C ALA A 246 -21.05 10.43 4.70
N VAL A 247 -21.47 10.84 3.51
CA VAL A 247 -20.67 11.71 2.63
C VAL A 247 -20.50 13.10 3.25
N SER A 248 -21.54 13.66 3.87
CA SER A 248 -21.44 14.97 4.54
C SER A 248 -20.42 14.95 5.68
N ILE A 249 -20.42 13.90 6.51
CA ILE A 249 -19.41 13.75 7.57
C ILE A 249 -18.01 13.56 7.00
N GLY A 250 -17.88 12.84 5.90
CA GLY A 250 -16.60 12.67 5.17
C GLY A 250 -16.07 14.02 4.65
N VAL A 251 -16.94 14.86 4.09
CA VAL A 251 -16.56 16.21 3.63
C VAL A 251 -16.13 17.08 4.81
N ILE A 252 -16.90 17.08 5.91
CA ILE A 252 -16.56 17.83 7.12
C ILE A 252 -15.20 17.36 7.66
N TYR A 253 -15.02 16.05 7.81
CA TYR A 253 -13.78 15.46 8.28
C TYR A 253 -12.58 15.88 7.41
N THR A 254 -12.71 15.73 6.09
CA THR A 254 -11.65 16.11 5.15
C THR A 254 -11.35 17.60 5.24
N THR A 255 -12.36 18.45 5.36
CA THR A 255 -12.19 19.90 5.51
C THR A 255 -11.43 20.23 6.81
N VAL A 256 -11.77 19.57 7.92
CA VAL A 256 -11.06 19.75 9.20
C VAL A 256 -9.60 19.34 9.10
N ILE A 257 -9.32 18.18 8.47
CA ILE A 257 -7.94 17.71 8.27
C ILE A 257 -7.15 18.67 7.38
N LEU A 258 -7.73 19.12 6.27
CA LEU A 258 -7.09 20.09 5.39
C LEU A 258 -6.84 21.41 6.10
N TRP A 259 -7.81 21.90 6.87
CA TRP A 259 -7.63 23.10 7.67
C TRP A 259 -6.52 22.96 8.72
N ALA A 260 -6.49 21.82 9.45
CA ALA A 260 -5.45 21.50 10.42
C ALA A 260 -4.05 21.30 9.78
N THR A 261 -4.00 21.03 8.47
CA THR A 261 -2.73 20.84 7.72
C THR A 261 -2.26 22.15 7.09
N PHE A 262 -3.16 22.91 6.44
CA PHE A 262 -2.78 24.06 5.61
C PHE A 262 -2.88 25.41 6.32
N SER A 263 -3.53 25.48 7.49
CA SER A 263 -3.54 26.69 8.31
C SER A 263 -2.13 27.09 8.77
N SER A 264 -1.90 28.38 8.97
CA SER A 264 -0.62 28.93 9.43
C SER A 264 -0.16 28.37 10.78
N TRP A 265 -1.09 27.93 11.60
CA TRP A 265 -0.89 27.29 12.91
C TRP A 265 -1.45 25.86 12.96
N GLY A 266 -1.47 25.20 11.80
CA GLY A 266 -1.99 23.85 11.66
C GLY A 266 -1.15 22.82 12.44
N ILE A 267 -1.82 22.09 13.33
CA ILE A 267 -1.19 21.10 14.21
C ILE A 267 -0.65 19.85 13.47
N LEU A 268 -1.08 19.65 12.21
CA LEU A 268 -0.64 18.52 11.38
C LEU A 268 0.54 18.89 10.47
N ARG A 269 1.09 20.11 10.59
CA ARG A 269 2.33 20.51 9.93
C ARG A 269 3.55 20.08 10.75
N SER A 270 4.71 19.99 10.09
CA SER A 270 5.99 19.84 10.76
C SER A 270 6.31 21.09 11.60
N VAL A 271 7.07 20.93 12.66
CA VAL A 271 7.56 22.03 13.51
C VAL A 271 8.25 23.12 12.69
N ASN A 272 8.91 22.75 11.60
CA ASN A 272 9.59 23.66 10.67
C ASN A 272 8.63 24.25 9.59
N GLY A 273 7.33 24.07 9.72
CA GLY A 273 6.32 24.58 8.78
C GLY A 273 6.23 23.85 7.43
N GLY A 274 7.07 22.82 7.19
CA GLY A 274 7.05 22.00 5.99
C GLY A 274 5.92 20.96 6.01
N LEU A 275 5.53 20.45 4.82
CA LEU A 275 4.62 19.32 4.70
C LEU A 275 5.36 17.98 4.69
N ILE A 276 6.61 17.99 4.25
CA ILE A 276 7.48 16.83 4.21
C ILE A 276 7.93 16.52 5.65
N ARG A 277 7.84 15.25 6.06
CA ARG A 277 8.05 14.82 7.47
C ARG A 277 7.08 15.53 8.44
N SER A 278 5.83 15.66 8.05
CA SER A 278 4.78 16.21 8.89
C SER A 278 3.91 15.10 9.49
N PRO A 279 3.30 15.31 10.67
CA PRO A 279 2.33 14.38 11.24
C PRO A 279 1.19 14.02 10.28
N PHE A 280 0.87 14.91 9.33
CA PHE A 280 -0.10 14.64 8.27
C PHE A 280 0.38 13.50 7.35
N ILE A 281 1.61 13.58 6.83
CA ILE A 281 2.17 12.56 5.93
C ILE A 281 2.42 11.25 6.68
N GLU A 282 2.99 11.31 7.88
CA GLU A 282 3.26 10.12 8.70
C GLU A 282 1.97 9.41 9.12
N GLY A 283 0.93 10.17 9.43
CA GLY A 283 -0.38 9.66 9.86
C GLY A 283 -1.41 9.47 8.75
N ILE A 284 -1.06 9.69 7.47
CA ILE A 284 -2.04 9.74 6.37
C ILE A 284 -2.86 8.46 6.24
N LEU A 285 -2.25 7.31 6.44
CA LEU A 285 -2.94 6.02 6.38
C LEU A 285 -4.01 5.89 7.47
N PHE A 286 -3.65 6.28 8.70
CA PHE A 286 -4.61 6.32 9.81
C PHE A 286 -5.74 7.31 9.54
N LEU A 287 -5.42 8.53 9.09
CA LEU A 287 -6.41 9.56 8.79
C LEU A 287 -7.40 9.08 7.73
N LEU A 288 -6.93 8.43 6.67
CA LEU A 288 -7.79 7.90 5.62
C LEU A 288 -8.64 6.72 6.12
N SER A 289 -8.03 5.76 6.81
CA SER A 289 -8.73 4.62 7.39
C SER A 289 -9.82 5.09 8.35
N PHE A 290 -9.48 6.00 9.27
CA PHE A 290 -10.42 6.56 10.23
C PHE A 290 -11.56 7.32 9.54
N GLY A 291 -11.26 8.13 8.53
CA GLY A 291 -12.28 8.85 7.75
C GLY A 291 -13.26 7.92 7.03
N ILE A 292 -12.74 6.86 6.39
CA ILE A 292 -13.56 5.84 5.72
C ILE A 292 -14.39 5.07 6.76
N GLY A 293 -13.79 4.70 7.89
CA GLY A 293 -14.47 4.04 9.00
C GLY A 293 -15.58 4.89 9.61
N LEU A 294 -15.33 6.19 9.79
CA LEU A 294 -16.31 7.15 10.29
C LEU A 294 -17.51 7.27 9.34
N MET A 295 -17.27 7.40 8.05
CA MET A 295 -18.33 7.38 7.04
C MET A 295 -19.12 6.08 7.08
N GLY A 296 -18.43 4.93 7.19
CA GLY A 296 -19.05 3.62 7.32
C GLY A 296 -19.92 3.50 8.57
N MET A 297 -19.42 3.99 9.70
CA MET A 297 -20.15 4.00 10.98
C MET A 297 -21.42 4.85 10.88
N VAL A 298 -21.32 6.08 10.40
CA VAL A 298 -22.47 6.98 10.21
C VAL A 298 -23.50 6.35 9.28
N TYR A 299 -23.05 5.76 8.17
CA TYR A 299 -23.95 5.04 7.28
C TYR A 299 -24.62 3.85 7.95
N GLY A 300 -23.86 3.03 8.70
CA GLY A 300 -24.34 1.85 9.41
C GLY A 300 -25.49 2.17 10.37
N PHE A 301 -25.31 3.16 11.23
CA PHE A 301 -26.35 3.61 12.17
C PHE A 301 -27.53 4.26 11.46
N ALA A 302 -27.29 5.16 10.51
CA ALA A 302 -28.35 5.87 9.81
C ALA A 302 -29.20 4.95 8.90
N SER A 303 -28.59 3.92 8.30
CA SER A 303 -29.30 2.91 7.52
C SER A 303 -30.05 1.90 8.41
N GLY A 304 -29.66 1.80 9.70
CA GLY A 304 -30.20 0.87 10.68
C GLY A 304 -29.58 -0.52 10.58
N ARG A 305 -28.47 -0.66 9.89
CA ARG A 305 -27.68 -1.89 9.85
C ARG A 305 -26.90 -2.09 11.14
N TYR A 306 -26.37 -1.01 11.69
CA TYR A 306 -25.80 -0.96 13.03
C TYR A 306 -26.86 -0.51 14.04
N ARG A 307 -26.92 -1.21 15.17
CA ARG A 307 -27.83 -0.90 16.28
C ARG A 307 -27.08 -0.76 17.60
N THR A 308 -25.95 -1.44 17.73
CA THR A 308 -25.13 -1.51 18.93
C THR A 308 -23.66 -1.22 18.57
N ASP A 309 -22.86 -0.95 19.57
CA ASP A 309 -21.40 -0.87 19.48
C ASP A 309 -20.80 -2.22 19.05
N GLY A 310 -21.41 -3.34 19.44
CA GLY A 310 -21.02 -4.68 19.02
C GLY A 310 -20.99 -4.85 17.51
N ASP A 311 -21.92 -4.24 16.78
CA ASP A 311 -21.96 -4.27 15.32
C ASP A 311 -20.73 -3.56 14.71
N VAL A 312 -20.26 -2.49 15.35
CA VAL A 312 -19.05 -1.77 14.94
C VAL A 312 -17.81 -2.63 15.18
N ILE A 313 -17.75 -3.26 16.38
CA ILE A 313 -16.64 -4.17 16.73
C ILE A 313 -16.59 -5.36 15.77
N GLU A 314 -17.76 -5.89 15.39
CA GLU A 314 -17.81 -6.94 14.35
C GLU A 314 -17.26 -6.44 13.02
N GLY A 315 -17.58 -5.20 12.61
CA GLY A 315 -17.02 -4.57 11.43
C GLY A 315 -15.50 -4.42 11.47
N LEU A 316 -14.93 -4.11 12.63
CA LEU A 316 -13.48 -4.07 12.84
C LEU A 316 -12.85 -5.48 12.81
N THR A 317 -13.53 -6.48 13.31
CA THR A 317 -13.02 -7.85 13.47
C THR A 317 -13.08 -8.67 12.17
N GLN A 318 -14.11 -8.46 11.37
CA GLN A 318 -14.33 -9.21 10.11
C GLN A 318 -13.09 -9.23 9.19
N PRO A 319 -12.45 -8.09 8.85
CA PRO A 319 -11.28 -8.10 7.99
C PRO A 319 -10.08 -8.78 8.64
N MET A 320 -9.98 -8.77 9.98
CA MET A 320 -8.87 -9.43 10.70
C MET A 320 -8.86 -10.94 10.47
N LYS A 321 -10.03 -11.57 10.27
CA LYS A 321 -10.12 -13.00 9.95
C LYS A 321 -9.43 -13.34 8.62
N LEU A 322 -9.34 -12.40 7.69
CA LEU A 322 -8.70 -12.58 6.39
C LEU A 322 -7.17 -12.39 6.47
N LEU A 323 -6.67 -11.75 7.52
CA LEU A 323 -5.24 -11.44 7.67
C LEU A 323 -4.41 -12.61 8.21
N GLY A 324 -5.00 -13.77 8.50
CA GLY A 324 -4.27 -14.91 9.07
C GLY A 324 -3.05 -15.34 8.25
N VAL A 325 -3.20 -15.46 6.93
CA VAL A 325 -2.10 -15.78 6.01
C VAL A 325 -1.07 -14.64 5.97
N TYR A 326 -1.54 -13.39 5.99
CA TYR A 326 -0.67 -12.22 6.02
C TYR A 326 0.21 -12.18 7.28
N PHE A 327 -0.34 -12.47 8.46
CA PHE A 327 0.45 -12.54 9.71
C PHE A 327 1.59 -13.56 9.62
N VAL A 328 1.34 -14.73 9.03
CA VAL A 328 2.37 -15.75 8.82
C VAL A 328 3.45 -15.25 7.87
N ILE A 329 3.07 -14.63 6.76
CA ILE A 329 4.03 -14.07 5.80
C ILE A 329 4.83 -12.93 6.46
N ALA A 330 4.16 -12.01 7.16
CA ALA A 330 4.77 -10.88 7.85
C ALA A 330 5.76 -11.35 8.94
N PHE A 331 5.46 -12.43 9.66
CA PHE A 331 6.37 -12.99 10.65
C PHE A 331 7.70 -13.41 10.01
N PHE A 332 7.66 -14.22 8.96
CA PHE A 332 8.89 -14.67 8.29
C PHE A 332 9.61 -13.55 7.56
N ALA A 333 8.89 -12.62 6.95
CA ALA A 333 9.48 -11.44 6.33
C ALA A 333 10.22 -10.57 7.35
N ALA A 334 9.60 -10.30 8.50
CA ALA A 334 10.21 -9.53 9.57
C ALA A 334 11.51 -10.17 10.09
N GLN A 335 11.51 -11.49 10.27
CA GLN A 335 12.74 -12.19 10.67
C GLN A 335 13.82 -12.09 9.59
N MET A 336 13.46 -12.23 8.32
CA MET A 336 14.40 -12.13 7.21
C MET A 336 15.06 -10.75 7.16
N PHE A 337 14.28 -9.68 7.21
CA PHE A 337 14.84 -8.32 7.20
C PHE A 337 15.69 -8.01 8.42
N ALA A 338 15.24 -8.40 9.61
CA ALA A 338 15.99 -8.19 10.84
C ALA A 338 17.32 -8.97 10.87
N CYS A 339 17.32 -10.22 10.38
CA CYS A 339 18.55 -11.01 10.24
C CYS A 339 19.52 -10.37 9.22
N PHE A 340 18.99 -9.83 8.13
CA PHE A 340 19.78 -9.19 7.10
C PHE A 340 20.45 -7.91 7.61
N GLU A 341 19.71 -7.10 8.38
CA GLU A 341 20.22 -5.89 9.04
C GLU A 341 21.26 -6.22 10.13
N TYR A 342 20.95 -7.16 11.05
CA TYR A 342 21.88 -7.53 12.12
C TYR A 342 23.21 -8.08 11.58
N SER A 343 23.18 -8.85 10.52
CA SER A 343 24.38 -9.41 9.91
C SER A 343 25.22 -8.38 9.15
N HIS A 344 24.75 -7.16 8.95
CA HIS A 344 25.32 -6.11 8.12
C HIS A 344 25.49 -6.49 6.64
N LEU A 345 24.85 -7.58 6.21
CA LEU A 345 24.88 -7.99 4.81
C LEU A 345 24.22 -6.97 3.88
N ASP A 346 23.21 -6.27 4.36
CA ASP A 346 22.55 -5.16 3.67
C ASP A 346 23.55 -4.07 3.27
N LYS A 347 24.35 -3.61 4.21
CA LYS A 347 25.36 -2.57 4.01
C LYS A 347 26.51 -3.07 3.13
N CYS A 348 26.99 -4.28 3.39
CA CYS A 348 28.06 -4.88 2.59
C CYS A 348 27.66 -5.03 1.13
N ILE A 349 26.45 -5.55 0.86
CA ILE A 349 25.94 -5.73 -0.51
C ILE A 349 25.71 -4.38 -1.18
N ALA A 350 25.19 -3.39 -0.45
CA ALA A 350 24.96 -2.06 -0.99
C ALA A 350 26.26 -1.35 -1.40
N ILE A 351 27.28 -1.38 -0.53
CA ILE A 351 28.58 -0.75 -0.80
C ILE A 351 29.31 -1.48 -1.94
N MET A 352 29.41 -2.81 -1.89
CA MET A 352 30.04 -3.59 -2.95
C MET A 352 29.32 -3.44 -4.28
N GLY A 353 27.98 -3.37 -4.27
CA GLY A 353 27.19 -3.12 -5.46
C GLY A 353 27.44 -1.73 -6.06
N ALA A 354 27.56 -0.70 -5.22
CA ALA A 354 27.91 0.65 -5.64
C ALA A 354 29.32 0.71 -6.26
N ASP A 355 30.29 0.05 -5.64
CA ASP A 355 31.67 -0.01 -6.16
C ASP A 355 31.72 -0.75 -7.52
N MET A 356 30.98 -1.83 -7.64
CA MET A 356 30.86 -2.57 -8.91
C MET A 356 30.23 -1.71 -10.01
N LEU A 357 29.17 -0.96 -9.69
CA LEU A 357 28.52 -0.07 -10.66
C LEU A 357 29.42 1.09 -11.06
N SER A 358 30.17 1.69 -10.10
CA SER A 358 31.11 2.77 -10.38
C SER A 358 32.26 2.30 -11.29
N SER A 359 32.68 1.03 -11.16
CA SER A 359 33.73 0.44 -12.01
C SER A 359 33.29 0.19 -13.46
N ILE A 360 31.97 0.11 -13.72
CA ILE A 360 31.39 -0.13 -15.06
C ILE A 360 31.16 1.19 -15.84
N HIS A 361 31.46 2.36 -15.24
CA HIS A 361 31.29 3.68 -15.90
C HIS A 361 29.86 3.91 -16.45
N LEU A 362 28.83 3.58 -15.69
CA LEU A 362 27.43 3.95 -15.97
C LEU A 362 27.02 5.16 -15.13
#